data_ddbbcf87748327afd9cbd3ab08bdd060
#
_entry.id   ddbbcf87748327afd9cbd3ab08bdd060
#
_cell.length_a   1.000
_cell.length_b   1.000
_cell.length_c   1.000
_cell.angle_alpha   90.00
_cell.angle_beta   90.00
_cell.angle_gamma   90.00
#
_symmetry.space_group_name_H-M   'P 1'
#
loop_
_entity.id
_entity.type
_entity.pdbx_description
1 polymer ?
#
loop_
_entity_poly.entity_id
_entity_poly.type
_entity_poly.pdbx_seq_one_letter_code
_entity_poly.pdbx_strand_id
1 'polypeptide(L)'
;MKVTGKMAEKRKQSRQRKKQNVQSDIVDTEKKNLRNKETNVIAFFFVGLFVAAIVYLCVFNIKDAGTIVNNPYNKRVDNQESKVVRGDILADDGDVLATTLTDDEGNESRYYPYGNLFCHSVGFTSLTGMKTGIEQSQNYYLLSETNNVLDQIGNDLSGGKAKGHNVTTTLNVELTQAAYKALGSNKGAVIAMEPSTGKILTMVSNPSFDSNDVNTDYEEWITYDSADSVLLNRATQGLYPPGSTFKIITALAYIRQNENDYYNYSYDCDGQAYIPGGTTIACFDHTAHGYQDLRKAFANSCNSAFSTIGAGLNKTSFINLWSTFLFNSNLPVGFEYSKSAMAVTQDSSISEMQETGIGQGRTMMTPLHNMMIAASIANDGVMMTPYIVDSVSDSEGRMVVKNKPSAVGTVMSAEEAEYLTECMRQVVTSGTGYAMKNSSYEAAGKTGSAQYDDSENYHSWFTGFAPYDNPQIAVCVILEGGYSGVASAQYVAKTVFDTYFGY
;
A
#
# COMPACT_ATOMS: atom_id res chain seq x y z
N MET A 1 -3.82 -95.75 53.72
CA MET A 1 -3.37 -95.11 52.41
C MET A 1 -4.40 -94.31 51.64
N LYS A 2 -5.59 -93.98 52.16
CA LYS A 2 -6.59 -93.13 51.43
C LYS A 2 -6.62 -91.65 51.81
N VAL A 3 -5.89 -91.23 52.85
CA VAL A 3 -5.95 -89.84 53.33
C VAL A 3 -4.86 -88.96 52.68
N THR A 4 -3.71 -89.49 52.26
CA THR A 4 -2.60 -88.75 51.66
C THR A 4 -2.90 -88.35 50.18
N GLY A 5 -3.73 -89.14 49.44
CA GLY A 5 -4.11 -88.83 48.08
C GLY A 5 -5.03 -87.61 47.96
N LYS A 6 -5.99 -87.47 48.86
CA LYS A 6 -6.93 -86.33 48.85
C LYS A 6 -6.27 -85.02 49.18
N MET A 7 -5.22 -85.00 49.98
CA MET A 7 -4.44 -83.78 50.30
C MET A 7 -3.57 -83.30 49.11
N ALA A 8 -2.98 -84.27 48.40
CA ALA A 8 -2.18 -83.99 47.20
C ALA A 8 -3.04 -83.44 46.04
N GLU A 9 -4.23 -83.93 45.90
CA GLU A 9 -5.17 -83.52 44.86
C GLU A 9 -5.75 -82.07 45.17
N LYS A 10 -6.07 -81.80 46.44
CA LYS A 10 -6.45 -80.42 46.90
C LYS A 10 -5.35 -79.44 46.68
N ARG A 11 -4.10 -79.83 46.94
CA ARG A 11 -2.91 -78.93 46.70
C ARG A 11 -2.71 -78.71 45.20
N LYS A 12 -2.93 -79.67 44.35
CA LYS A 12 -2.83 -79.54 42.91
C LYS A 12 -3.95 -78.64 42.36
N GLN A 13 -5.19 -78.81 42.81
CA GLN A 13 -6.28 -77.96 42.44
C GLN A 13 -6.12 -76.50 42.94
N SER A 14 -5.62 -76.32 44.17
CA SER A 14 -5.32 -74.97 44.71
C SER A 14 -4.19 -74.29 43.90
N ARG A 15 -3.16 -75.03 43.48
CA ARG A 15 -2.08 -74.48 42.62
C ARG A 15 -2.56 -74.17 41.21
N GLN A 16 -3.46 -74.96 40.64
CA GLN A 16 -4.09 -74.67 39.32
C GLN A 16 -4.99 -73.43 39.39
N ARG A 17 -5.84 -73.31 40.41
CA ARG A 17 -6.65 -72.10 40.63
C ARG A 17 -5.81 -70.84 40.83
N LYS A 18 -4.69 -70.92 41.61
CA LYS A 18 -3.78 -69.77 41.74
C LYS A 18 -3.13 -69.40 40.45
N LYS A 19 -2.71 -70.38 39.61
CA LYS A 19 -2.16 -70.08 38.26
C LYS A 19 -3.20 -69.50 37.33
N GLN A 20 -4.45 -69.95 37.35
CA GLN A 20 -5.52 -69.39 36.53
C GLN A 20 -5.89 -67.96 36.95
N ASN A 21 -5.95 -67.69 38.29
CA ASN A 21 -6.22 -66.32 38.77
C ASN A 21 -5.07 -65.35 38.41
N VAL A 22 -3.78 -65.79 38.53
CA VAL A 22 -2.63 -64.96 38.11
C VAL A 22 -2.67 -64.69 36.60
N GLN A 23 -3.06 -65.70 35.81
CA GLN A 23 -3.17 -65.54 34.35
C GLN A 23 -4.33 -64.60 33.94
N SER A 24 -5.48 -64.68 34.66
CA SER A 24 -6.60 -63.73 34.43
C SER A 24 -6.23 -62.29 34.84
N ASP A 25 -5.54 -62.12 35.96
CA ASP A 25 -5.08 -60.81 36.44
C ASP A 25 -4.07 -60.16 35.49
N ILE A 26 -3.17 -60.94 34.86
CA ILE A 26 -2.21 -60.47 33.86
C ILE A 26 -2.96 -60.05 32.58
N VAL A 27 -3.92 -60.85 32.11
CA VAL A 27 -4.70 -60.56 30.89
C VAL A 27 -5.58 -59.30 31.11
N ASP A 28 -6.20 -59.15 32.30
CA ASP A 28 -7.01 -57.96 32.61
C ASP A 28 -6.13 -56.71 32.75
N THR A 29 -4.90 -56.84 33.28
CA THR A 29 -3.93 -55.75 33.36
C THR A 29 -3.44 -55.33 31.98
N GLU A 30 -3.13 -56.32 31.11
CA GLU A 30 -2.76 -56.01 29.71
C GLU A 30 -3.88 -55.35 28.92
N LYS A 31 -5.14 -55.82 29.04
CA LYS A 31 -6.32 -55.19 28.44
C LYS A 31 -6.53 -53.75 28.97
N LYS A 32 -6.34 -53.54 30.27
CA LYS A 32 -6.45 -52.20 30.87
C LYS A 32 -5.34 -51.26 30.38
N ASN A 33 -4.12 -51.75 30.21
CA ASN A 33 -2.98 -51.00 29.69
C ASN A 33 -3.18 -50.67 28.18
N LEU A 34 -3.69 -51.59 27.37
CA LEU A 34 -4.03 -51.33 25.97
C LEU A 34 -5.11 -50.26 25.86
N ARG A 35 -6.22 -50.38 26.61
CA ARG A 35 -7.30 -49.40 26.63
C ARG A 35 -6.82 -48.03 27.10
N ASN A 36 -5.91 -47.98 28.06
CA ASN A 36 -5.32 -46.72 28.50
C ASN A 36 -4.42 -46.09 27.41
N LYS A 37 -3.67 -46.90 26.65
CA LYS A 37 -2.90 -46.40 25.50
C LYS A 37 -3.77 -45.83 24.41
N GLU A 38 -4.86 -46.54 24.04
CA GLU A 38 -5.83 -46.05 23.05
C GLU A 38 -6.52 -44.75 23.52
N THR A 39 -6.92 -44.69 24.79
CA THR A 39 -7.51 -43.51 25.39
C THR A 39 -6.52 -42.33 25.39
N ASN A 40 -5.26 -42.57 25.69
CA ASN A 40 -4.21 -41.54 25.64
C ASN A 40 -3.95 -41.04 24.21
N VAL A 41 -3.93 -41.94 23.22
CA VAL A 41 -3.78 -41.56 21.79
C VAL A 41 -4.95 -40.66 21.36
N ILE A 42 -6.19 -40.99 21.72
CA ILE A 42 -7.35 -40.21 21.43
C ILE A 42 -7.29 -38.85 22.16
N ALA A 43 -6.89 -38.85 23.43
CA ALA A 43 -6.71 -37.61 24.20
C ALA A 43 -5.67 -36.67 23.57
N PHE A 44 -4.50 -37.19 23.19
CA PHE A 44 -3.48 -36.41 22.52
C PHE A 44 -3.92 -35.90 21.14
N PHE A 45 -4.72 -36.69 20.40
CA PHE A 45 -5.31 -36.24 19.15
C PHE A 45 -6.24 -35.04 19.36
N PHE A 46 -7.14 -35.09 20.36
CA PHE A 46 -8.01 -33.96 20.68
C PHE A 46 -7.24 -32.74 21.18
N VAL A 47 -6.20 -32.93 22.03
CA VAL A 47 -5.33 -31.84 22.46
C VAL A 47 -4.65 -31.18 21.26
N GLY A 48 -4.13 -31.99 20.32
CA GLY A 48 -3.53 -31.47 19.07
C GLY A 48 -4.53 -30.67 18.23
N LEU A 49 -5.75 -31.14 18.12
CA LEU A 49 -6.83 -30.46 17.41
C LEU A 49 -7.21 -29.13 18.07
N PHE A 50 -7.31 -29.08 19.40
CA PHE A 50 -7.54 -27.84 20.15
C PHE A 50 -6.38 -26.84 19.99
N VAL A 51 -5.14 -27.30 20.06
CA VAL A 51 -3.98 -26.44 19.82
C VAL A 51 -3.99 -25.87 18.40
N ALA A 52 -4.28 -26.70 17.39
CA ALA A 52 -4.42 -26.26 16.02
C ALA A 52 -5.55 -25.22 15.85
N ALA A 53 -6.69 -25.42 16.50
CA ALA A 53 -7.80 -24.46 16.51
C ALA A 53 -7.41 -23.13 17.17
N ILE A 54 -6.70 -23.17 18.29
CA ILE A 54 -6.20 -21.96 18.96
C ILE A 54 -5.22 -21.20 18.06
N VAL A 55 -4.26 -21.90 17.45
CA VAL A 55 -3.30 -21.29 16.52
C VAL A 55 -4.04 -20.68 15.32
N TYR A 56 -5.01 -21.41 14.76
CA TYR A 56 -5.85 -20.88 13.66
C TYR A 56 -6.59 -19.61 14.08
N LEU A 57 -7.24 -19.60 15.26
CA LEU A 57 -7.94 -18.43 15.77
C LEU A 57 -7.00 -17.24 16.04
N CYS A 58 -5.79 -17.50 16.54
CA CYS A 58 -4.78 -16.45 16.70
C CYS A 58 -4.35 -15.85 15.35
N VAL A 59 -4.06 -16.69 14.37
CA VAL A 59 -3.68 -16.24 13.01
C VAL A 59 -4.84 -15.48 12.35
N PHE A 60 -6.06 -16.00 12.48
CA PHE A 60 -7.28 -15.36 11.97
C PHE A 60 -7.50 -13.96 12.60
N ASN A 61 -7.37 -13.84 13.94
CA ASN A 61 -7.52 -12.54 14.60
C ASN A 61 -6.44 -11.53 14.16
N ILE A 62 -5.22 -12.00 13.88
CA ILE A 62 -4.13 -11.10 13.48
C ILE A 62 -4.25 -10.68 12.00
N LYS A 63 -4.65 -11.61 11.12
CA LYS A 63 -4.62 -11.37 9.66
C LYS A 63 -5.97 -10.95 9.08
N ASP A 64 -7.05 -11.58 9.51
CA ASP A 64 -8.32 -11.53 8.78
C ASP A 64 -9.44 -10.80 9.55
N ALA A 65 -9.37 -10.73 10.90
CA ALA A 65 -10.43 -10.16 11.70
C ALA A 65 -10.68 -8.68 11.37
N GLY A 66 -9.62 -7.88 11.20
CA GLY A 66 -9.73 -6.47 10.82
C GLY A 66 -10.45 -6.27 9.49
N THR A 67 -10.14 -7.08 8.49
CA THR A 67 -10.77 -7.03 7.16
C THR A 67 -12.25 -7.42 7.23
N ILE A 68 -12.60 -8.41 8.06
CA ILE A 68 -13.99 -8.87 8.19
C ILE A 68 -14.82 -7.87 8.99
N VAL A 69 -14.26 -7.32 10.06
CA VAL A 69 -14.96 -6.35 10.92
C VAL A 69 -15.22 -5.05 10.17
N ASN A 70 -14.25 -4.57 9.40
CA ASN A 70 -14.38 -3.36 8.57
C ASN A 70 -14.97 -3.62 7.18
N ASN A 71 -15.52 -4.82 6.93
CA ASN A 71 -16.16 -5.12 5.65
C ASN A 71 -17.41 -4.23 5.46
N PRO A 72 -17.55 -3.52 4.32
CA PRO A 72 -18.69 -2.62 4.05
C PRO A 72 -20.05 -3.29 4.16
N TYR A 73 -20.11 -4.61 4.02
CA TYR A 73 -21.34 -5.41 4.16
C TYR A 73 -21.60 -5.88 5.60
N ASN A 74 -20.78 -5.46 6.58
CA ASN A 74 -20.96 -5.86 7.99
C ASN A 74 -21.98 -4.98 8.71
N LYS A 75 -23.25 -5.20 8.45
CA LYS A 75 -24.37 -4.45 9.05
C LYS A 75 -24.43 -4.50 10.59
N ARG A 76 -23.63 -5.34 11.25
CA ARG A 76 -23.59 -5.39 12.72
C ARG A 76 -22.94 -4.15 13.31
N VAL A 77 -21.96 -3.58 12.61
CA VAL A 77 -21.27 -2.34 13.03
C VAL A 77 -22.20 -1.16 12.84
N ASP A 78 -22.93 -1.11 11.73
CA ASP A 78 -23.88 -0.01 11.44
C ASP A 78 -25.02 0.07 12.47
N ASN A 79 -25.43 -1.06 13.06
CA ASN A 79 -26.42 -1.08 14.15
C ASN A 79 -25.92 -0.38 15.43
N GLN A 80 -24.64 -0.06 15.55
CA GLN A 80 -24.09 0.70 16.68
C GLN A 80 -24.25 2.22 16.50
N GLU A 81 -24.48 2.72 15.29
CA GLU A 81 -24.68 4.15 15.01
C GLU A 81 -25.83 4.76 15.82
N SER A 82 -26.86 3.96 16.16
CA SER A 82 -27.96 4.41 17.03
C SER A 82 -27.55 4.58 18.49
N LYS A 83 -26.44 3.99 18.94
CA LYS A 83 -25.99 3.93 20.34
C LYS A 83 -24.71 4.68 20.62
N VAL A 84 -23.93 4.94 19.60
CA VAL A 84 -22.58 5.52 19.70
C VAL A 84 -22.48 6.74 18.79
N VAL A 85 -22.06 7.88 19.37
CA VAL A 85 -21.66 9.07 18.62
C VAL A 85 -20.34 8.73 17.92
N ARG A 86 -20.31 8.79 16.61
CA ARG A 86 -19.13 8.45 15.80
C ARG A 86 -17.92 9.30 16.19
N GLY A 87 -16.78 8.66 16.46
CA GLY A 87 -15.53 9.30 16.89
C GLY A 87 -14.93 10.22 15.84
N ASP A 88 -13.97 11.03 16.25
CA ASP A 88 -13.30 12.01 15.39
C ASP A 88 -12.19 11.36 14.54
N ILE A 89 -11.94 11.91 13.35
CA ILE A 89 -10.74 11.63 12.52
C ILE A 89 -9.85 12.86 12.59
N LEU A 90 -8.60 12.67 12.98
CA LEU A 90 -7.64 13.72 13.27
C LEU A 90 -6.45 13.64 12.31
N ALA A 91 -5.88 14.78 11.98
CA ALA A 91 -4.58 14.91 11.31
C ALA A 91 -3.41 14.52 12.25
N ASP A 92 -2.19 14.56 11.74
CA ASP A 92 -0.96 14.23 12.48
C ASP A 92 -0.67 15.17 13.65
N ASP A 93 -1.12 16.43 13.57
CA ASP A 93 -1.00 17.49 14.58
C ASP A 93 -2.21 17.59 15.52
N GLY A 94 -3.27 16.82 15.25
CA GLY A 94 -4.50 16.79 16.04
C GLY A 94 -5.63 17.66 15.47
N ASP A 95 -5.44 18.33 14.34
CA ASP A 95 -6.50 19.05 13.64
C ASP A 95 -7.64 18.07 13.24
N VAL A 96 -8.88 18.54 13.41
CA VAL A 96 -10.06 17.71 13.14
C VAL A 96 -10.35 17.64 11.65
N LEU A 97 -10.24 16.45 11.07
CA LEU A 97 -10.56 16.18 9.66
C LEU A 97 -12.02 15.75 9.46
N ALA A 98 -12.60 15.06 10.44
CA ALA A 98 -14.02 14.71 10.48
C ALA A 98 -14.50 14.60 11.92
N THR A 99 -15.68 15.15 12.22
CA THR A 99 -16.31 15.10 13.55
C THR A 99 -17.82 14.89 13.43
N THR A 100 -18.49 14.58 14.53
CA THR A 100 -19.95 14.49 14.59
C THR A 100 -20.49 15.68 15.38
N LEU A 101 -21.29 16.51 14.72
CA LEU A 101 -22.03 17.61 15.34
C LEU A 101 -23.40 17.13 15.82
N THR A 102 -23.84 17.59 16.97
CA THR A 102 -25.18 17.35 17.49
C THR A 102 -25.91 18.69 17.60
N ASP A 103 -27.10 18.77 17.02
CA ASP A 103 -27.93 19.98 17.11
C ASP A 103 -28.70 20.07 18.44
N ASP A 104 -29.43 21.16 18.65
CA ASP A 104 -30.23 21.40 19.87
C ASP A 104 -31.39 20.40 20.03
N GLU A 105 -31.78 19.71 18.97
CA GLU A 105 -32.81 18.68 18.94
C GLU A 105 -32.24 17.26 19.19
N GLY A 106 -30.92 17.14 19.27
CA GLY A 106 -30.19 15.88 19.47
C GLY A 106 -29.93 15.09 18.17
N ASN A 107 -30.15 15.68 16.98
CA ASN A 107 -29.82 15.03 15.73
C ASN A 107 -28.32 15.13 15.46
N GLU A 108 -27.73 14.02 15.03
CA GLU A 108 -26.32 13.92 14.71
C GLU A 108 -26.08 14.08 13.21
N SER A 109 -25.08 14.86 12.87
CA SER A 109 -24.60 15.03 11.49
C SER A 109 -23.09 14.92 11.43
N ARG A 110 -22.56 14.20 10.44
CA ARG A 110 -21.12 14.14 10.18
C ARG A 110 -20.66 15.41 9.49
N TYR A 111 -19.56 16.00 9.97
CA TYR A 111 -19.04 17.25 9.47
C TYR A 111 -17.54 17.13 9.15
N TYR A 112 -17.14 17.67 7.99
CA TYR A 112 -15.79 17.66 7.44
C TYR A 112 -15.30 19.10 7.33
N PRO A 113 -14.51 19.62 8.32
CA PRO A 113 -14.11 21.02 8.38
C PRO A 113 -13.34 21.51 7.16
N TYR A 114 -12.63 20.61 6.47
CA TYR A 114 -11.84 20.91 5.29
C TYR A 114 -12.53 20.61 3.95
N GLY A 115 -13.82 20.23 3.99
CA GLY A 115 -14.64 20.03 2.80
C GLY A 115 -14.03 19.04 1.81
N ASN A 116 -13.58 19.56 0.68
CA ASN A 116 -13.05 18.76 -0.44
C ASN A 116 -11.57 18.34 -0.29
N LEU A 117 -10.83 18.89 0.68
CA LEU A 117 -9.37 18.71 0.76
C LEU A 117 -8.97 17.26 1.05
N PHE A 118 -9.74 16.57 1.91
CA PHE A 118 -9.46 15.21 2.34
C PHE A 118 -10.49 14.19 1.85
N CYS A 119 -11.37 14.57 0.91
CA CYS A 119 -12.48 13.73 0.46
C CYS A 119 -12.06 12.35 -0.06
N HIS A 120 -10.88 12.21 -0.67
CA HIS A 120 -10.38 10.95 -1.19
C HIS A 120 -9.58 10.12 -0.17
N SER A 121 -9.07 10.73 0.91
CA SER A 121 -8.33 10.04 1.96
C SER A 121 -9.22 9.74 3.18
N VAL A 122 -9.88 10.76 3.74
CA VAL A 122 -10.82 10.60 4.84
C VAL A 122 -12.12 9.96 4.34
N GLY A 123 -12.59 10.38 3.18
CA GLY A 123 -13.84 9.91 2.60
C GLY A 123 -15.06 10.63 3.16
N PHE A 124 -16.17 9.92 3.15
CA PHE A 124 -17.45 10.38 3.69
C PHE A 124 -18.26 9.23 4.31
N THR A 125 -19.27 9.57 5.09
CA THR A 125 -20.39 8.70 5.46
C THR A 125 -21.71 9.38 5.10
N SER A 126 -22.61 8.65 4.44
CA SER A 126 -23.92 9.15 4.01
C SER A 126 -25.04 8.67 4.93
N LEU A 127 -26.19 9.34 4.89
CA LEU A 127 -27.42 8.94 5.59
C LEU A 127 -27.93 7.56 5.13
N THR A 128 -27.58 7.11 3.92
CA THR A 128 -27.92 5.77 3.40
C THR A 128 -26.99 4.67 3.90
N GLY A 129 -25.96 5.02 4.69
CA GLY A 129 -24.98 4.08 5.24
C GLY A 129 -23.79 3.81 4.33
N MET A 130 -23.66 4.51 3.21
CA MET A 130 -22.49 4.40 2.32
C MET A 130 -21.29 5.12 2.96
N LYS A 131 -20.12 4.53 2.85
CA LYS A 131 -18.87 5.04 3.41
C LYS A 131 -17.71 4.83 2.44
N THR A 132 -16.71 5.71 2.48
CA THR A 132 -15.47 5.61 1.70
C THR A 132 -14.25 5.96 2.56
N GLY A 133 -13.04 5.73 2.07
CA GLY A 133 -11.79 6.16 2.71
C GLY A 133 -11.60 5.64 4.14
N ILE A 134 -11.12 6.52 5.03
CA ILE A 134 -10.93 6.21 6.45
C ILE A 134 -12.27 6.00 7.16
N GLU A 135 -13.31 6.73 6.77
CA GLU A 135 -14.66 6.53 7.30
C GLU A 135 -15.13 5.08 7.13
N GLN A 136 -14.78 4.43 6.02
CA GLN A 136 -15.06 3.03 5.77
C GLN A 136 -14.07 2.10 6.45
N SER A 137 -12.77 2.30 6.22
CA SER A 137 -11.74 1.36 6.69
C SER A 137 -11.59 1.34 8.22
N GLN A 138 -11.98 2.42 8.91
CA GLN A 138 -11.94 2.54 10.38
C GLN A 138 -13.33 2.57 11.00
N ASN A 139 -14.40 2.20 10.28
CA ASN A 139 -15.79 2.24 10.74
C ASN A 139 -15.99 1.55 12.08
N TYR A 140 -15.35 0.41 12.28
CA TYR A 140 -15.41 -0.34 13.55
C TYR A 140 -14.90 0.49 14.73
N TYR A 141 -13.72 1.11 14.61
CA TYR A 141 -13.17 1.90 15.71
C TYR A 141 -13.96 3.18 15.95
N LEU A 142 -14.37 3.86 14.90
CA LEU A 142 -15.19 5.08 15.00
C LEU A 142 -16.54 4.85 15.67
N LEU A 143 -17.04 3.60 15.69
CA LEU A 143 -18.29 3.18 16.36
C LEU A 143 -18.06 2.27 17.58
N SER A 144 -16.80 2.04 17.98
CA SER A 144 -16.49 1.26 19.18
C SER A 144 -16.47 2.16 20.40
N GLU A 145 -17.15 1.77 21.45
CA GLU A 145 -17.14 2.44 22.75
C GLU A 145 -16.05 1.86 23.68
N THR A 146 -15.63 2.67 24.63
CA THR A 146 -14.74 2.22 25.70
C THR A 146 -15.49 1.24 26.60
N ASN A 147 -14.91 0.05 26.85
CA ASN A 147 -15.49 -0.99 27.70
C ASN A 147 -15.48 -0.63 29.20
N ASN A 148 -15.73 0.62 29.56
CA ASN A 148 -15.88 1.02 30.96
C ASN A 148 -17.33 0.81 31.40
N VAL A 149 -17.56 -0.25 32.19
CA VAL A 149 -18.90 -0.64 32.67
C VAL A 149 -19.58 0.50 33.42
N LEU A 150 -18.84 1.37 34.09
CA LEU A 150 -19.42 2.50 34.82
C LEU A 150 -19.94 3.59 33.88
N ASP A 151 -19.23 3.85 32.78
CA ASP A 151 -19.66 4.82 31.78
C ASP A 151 -20.85 4.29 30.99
N GLN A 152 -20.88 2.98 30.68
CA GLN A 152 -22.03 2.33 30.05
C GLN A 152 -23.28 2.46 30.92
N ILE A 153 -23.17 2.16 32.21
CA ILE A 153 -24.30 2.32 33.16
C ILE A 153 -24.69 3.80 33.25
N GLY A 154 -23.75 4.73 33.26
CA GLY A 154 -24.03 6.17 33.29
C GLY A 154 -24.79 6.63 32.06
N ASN A 155 -24.35 6.22 30.88
CA ASN A 155 -25.00 6.51 29.59
C ASN A 155 -26.40 5.88 29.51
N ASP A 156 -26.55 4.61 29.90
CA ASP A 156 -27.85 3.92 29.93
C ASP A 156 -28.85 4.61 30.88
N LEU A 157 -28.38 5.15 32.01
CA LEU A 157 -29.23 5.85 32.98
C LEU A 157 -29.60 7.28 32.54
N SER A 158 -28.70 7.95 31.80
CA SER A 158 -28.92 9.33 31.33
C SER A 158 -29.59 9.38 29.95
N GLY A 159 -29.73 8.25 29.25
CA GLY A 159 -30.21 8.19 27.87
C GLY A 159 -29.20 8.78 26.88
N GLY A 160 -27.93 8.99 27.30
CA GLY A 160 -26.86 9.50 26.46
C GLY A 160 -26.24 8.40 25.58
N LYS A 161 -25.66 8.78 24.44
CA LYS A 161 -24.84 7.89 23.61
C LYS A 161 -23.40 7.89 24.10
N ALA A 162 -22.74 6.73 24.00
CA ALA A 162 -21.28 6.64 24.17
C ALA A 162 -20.57 7.34 23.02
N LYS A 163 -19.34 7.84 23.24
CA LYS A 163 -18.50 8.35 22.16
C LYS A 163 -17.59 7.24 21.61
N GLY A 164 -17.53 7.11 20.29
CA GLY A 164 -16.63 6.18 19.59
C GLY A 164 -15.17 6.59 19.71
N HIS A 165 -14.27 5.70 19.29
CA HIS A 165 -12.83 5.95 19.32
C HIS A 165 -12.42 6.98 18.25
N ASN A 166 -11.40 7.79 18.56
CA ASN A 166 -10.81 8.72 17.62
C ASN A 166 -9.70 8.04 16.82
N VAL A 167 -9.62 8.37 15.53
CA VAL A 167 -8.60 7.89 14.61
C VAL A 167 -7.65 9.02 14.27
N THR A 168 -6.39 8.92 14.67
CA THR A 168 -5.34 9.86 14.26
C THR A 168 -4.66 9.35 13.00
N THR A 169 -4.58 10.21 11.99
CA THR A 169 -3.95 9.89 10.71
C THR A 169 -2.48 10.34 10.67
N THR A 170 -1.79 10.02 9.59
CA THR A 170 -0.46 10.53 9.26
C THR A 170 -0.52 11.76 8.34
N LEU A 171 -1.74 12.20 7.98
CA LEU A 171 -1.96 13.29 7.03
C LEU A 171 -1.64 14.63 7.67
N ASN A 172 -0.86 15.45 6.95
CA ASN A 172 -0.51 16.80 7.33
C ASN A 172 -1.39 17.81 6.61
N VAL A 173 -2.05 18.70 7.36
CA VAL A 173 -3.02 19.63 6.80
C VAL A 173 -2.35 20.66 5.90
N GLU A 174 -1.26 21.29 6.36
CA GLU A 174 -0.55 22.34 5.62
C GLU A 174 0.00 21.79 4.28
N LEU A 175 0.64 20.62 4.34
CA LEU A 175 1.18 19.95 3.15
C LEU A 175 0.09 19.57 2.15
N THR A 176 -1.08 19.12 2.65
CA THR A 176 -2.21 18.75 1.80
C THR A 176 -2.85 19.98 1.15
N GLN A 177 -2.98 21.10 1.89
CA GLN A 177 -3.44 22.38 1.34
C GLN A 177 -2.50 22.90 0.24
N ALA A 178 -1.19 22.83 0.47
CA ALA A 178 -0.19 23.25 -0.50
C ALA A 178 -0.25 22.40 -1.77
N ALA A 179 -0.33 21.08 -1.62
CA ALA A 179 -0.46 20.15 -2.73
C ALA A 179 -1.73 20.38 -3.55
N TYR A 180 -2.88 20.56 -2.88
CA TYR A 180 -4.17 20.83 -3.53
C TYR A 180 -4.15 22.16 -4.29
N LYS A 181 -3.61 23.22 -3.66
CA LYS A 181 -3.47 24.53 -4.28
C LYS A 181 -2.53 24.52 -5.48
N ALA A 182 -1.44 23.73 -5.39
CA ALA A 182 -0.48 23.60 -6.50
C ALA A 182 -1.05 22.84 -7.70
N LEU A 183 -1.94 21.86 -7.48
CA LEU A 183 -2.70 21.21 -8.56
C LEU A 183 -3.62 22.22 -9.26
N GLY A 184 -4.23 23.15 -8.51
CA GLY A 184 -5.17 24.13 -9.05
C GLY A 184 -6.35 23.45 -9.74
N SER A 185 -6.65 23.88 -10.97
CA SER A 185 -7.73 23.31 -11.80
C SER A 185 -7.30 22.08 -12.61
N ASN A 186 -6.04 21.65 -12.52
CA ASN A 186 -5.58 20.50 -13.29
C ASN A 186 -6.16 19.19 -12.74
N LYS A 187 -6.58 18.29 -13.61
CA LYS A 187 -6.89 16.92 -13.24
C LYS A 187 -5.59 16.19 -12.93
N GLY A 188 -5.58 15.43 -11.84
CA GLY A 188 -4.39 14.70 -11.44
C GLY A 188 -4.35 14.35 -9.98
N ALA A 189 -3.17 13.98 -9.50
CA ALA A 189 -2.97 13.59 -8.11
C ALA A 189 -1.58 13.95 -7.59
N VAL A 190 -1.53 14.15 -6.28
CA VAL A 190 -0.29 14.27 -5.49
C VAL A 190 -0.36 13.25 -4.37
N ILE A 191 0.72 12.50 -4.17
CA ILE A 191 0.90 11.64 -3.01
C ILE A 191 2.34 11.81 -2.49
N ALA A 192 2.48 11.95 -1.17
CA ALA A 192 3.78 12.03 -0.52
C ALA A 192 3.85 11.10 0.69
N MET A 193 5.05 10.55 0.92
CA MET A 193 5.30 9.55 1.95
C MET A 193 6.66 9.77 2.59
N GLU A 194 6.78 9.48 3.88
CA GLU A 194 8.07 9.35 4.57
C GLU A 194 8.71 7.99 4.18
N PRO A 195 9.86 8.00 3.47
CA PRO A 195 10.43 6.78 2.90
C PRO A 195 10.81 5.71 3.93
N SER A 196 11.28 6.13 5.10
CA SER A 196 11.80 5.25 6.15
C SER A 196 10.70 4.51 6.94
N THR A 197 9.47 5.04 6.95
CA THR A 197 8.38 4.50 7.76
C THR A 197 7.19 4.00 6.95
N GLY A 198 6.94 4.59 5.78
CA GLY A 198 5.74 4.35 4.98
C GLY A 198 4.55 5.25 5.34
N LYS A 199 4.70 6.25 6.23
CA LYS A 199 3.67 7.23 6.54
C LYS A 199 3.29 8.03 5.30
N ILE A 200 2.02 8.00 4.90
CA ILE A 200 1.50 8.90 3.87
C ILE A 200 1.23 10.26 4.52
N LEU A 201 1.97 11.27 4.08
CA LEU A 201 1.88 12.63 4.62
C LEU A 201 0.80 13.46 3.94
N THR A 202 0.56 13.22 2.66
CA THR A 202 -0.52 13.84 1.89
C THR A 202 -0.99 12.93 0.77
N MET A 203 -2.27 13.00 0.44
CA MET A 203 -2.90 12.29 -0.66
C MET A 203 -4.03 13.17 -1.23
N VAL A 204 -3.79 13.75 -2.37
CA VAL A 204 -4.73 14.64 -3.05
C VAL A 204 -5.09 14.07 -4.42
N SER A 205 -6.35 14.13 -4.77
CA SER A 205 -6.88 13.81 -6.10
C SER A 205 -7.79 14.94 -6.57
N ASN A 206 -7.66 15.36 -7.81
CA ASN A 206 -8.49 16.40 -8.42
C ASN A 206 -8.96 15.94 -9.81
N PRO A 207 -10.24 16.12 -10.19
CA PRO A 207 -11.33 16.79 -9.48
C PRO A 207 -11.67 16.14 -8.13
N SER A 208 -12.19 16.95 -7.22
CA SER A 208 -12.59 16.58 -5.86
C SER A 208 -14.05 16.95 -5.61
N PHE A 209 -14.60 16.55 -4.48
CA PHE A 209 -15.96 16.85 -4.04
C PHE A 209 -15.95 17.32 -2.56
N ASP A 210 -16.97 18.06 -2.12
CA ASP A 210 -17.12 18.33 -0.70
C ASP A 210 -17.81 17.16 0.01
N SER A 211 -17.14 16.54 0.97
CA SER A 211 -17.69 15.41 1.72
C SER A 211 -18.97 15.78 2.50
N ASN A 212 -19.21 17.07 2.80
CA ASN A 212 -20.42 17.54 3.45
C ASN A 212 -21.66 17.44 2.54
N ASP A 213 -21.46 17.51 1.21
CA ASP A 213 -22.55 17.54 0.22
C ASP A 213 -22.98 16.14 -0.26
N VAL A 214 -22.43 15.07 0.34
CA VAL A 214 -22.69 13.69 -0.11
C VAL A 214 -24.17 13.31 -0.14
N ASN A 215 -24.98 13.86 0.75
CA ASN A 215 -26.40 13.52 0.84
C ASN A 215 -27.27 14.28 -0.17
N THR A 216 -26.74 15.34 -0.79
CA THR A 216 -27.42 16.17 -1.80
C THR A 216 -26.90 15.90 -3.20
N ASP A 217 -25.57 15.76 -3.38
CA ASP A 217 -24.91 15.82 -4.68
C ASP A 217 -24.41 14.47 -5.18
N TYR A 218 -24.51 13.39 -4.36
CA TYR A 218 -23.99 12.07 -4.72
C TYR A 218 -24.55 11.55 -6.06
N GLU A 219 -25.86 11.71 -6.29
CA GLU A 219 -26.51 11.27 -7.54
C GLU A 219 -25.96 12.02 -8.78
N GLU A 220 -25.53 13.26 -8.61
CA GLU A 220 -24.83 14.01 -9.66
C GLU A 220 -23.42 13.45 -9.87
N TRP A 221 -22.66 13.22 -8.78
CA TRP A 221 -21.27 12.73 -8.87
C TRP A 221 -21.12 11.40 -9.58
N ILE A 222 -22.06 10.47 -9.41
CA ILE A 222 -22.04 9.16 -10.09
C ILE A 222 -22.39 9.25 -11.59
N THR A 223 -22.93 10.37 -12.07
CA THR A 223 -23.25 10.58 -13.47
C THR A 223 -22.10 11.18 -14.28
N TYR A 224 -21.03 11.67 -13.63
CA TYR A 224 -19.85 12.18 -14.31
C TYR A 224 -19.19 11.09 -15.16
N ASP A 225 -18.67 11.48 -16.33
CA ASP A 225 -17.82 10.60 -17.13
C ASP A 225 -16.63 10.10 -16.28
N SER A 226 -16.18 8.89 -16.52
CA SER A 226 -15.05 8.29 -15.82
C SER A 226 -13.77 9.16 -15.86
N ALA A 227 -13.59 9.92 -16.95
CA ALA A 227 -12.48 10.87 -17.10
C ALA A 227 -12.61 12.10 -16.18
N ASP A 228 -13.82 12.48 -15.79
CA ASP A 228 -14.11 13.63 -14.94
C ASP A 228 -14.60 13.24 -13.54
N SER A 229 -14.66 11.92 -13.26
CA SER A 229 -15.20 11.42 -12.00
C SER A 229 -14.53 12.06 -10.79
N VAL A 230 -15.32 12.81 -10.02
CA VAL A 230 -14.88 13.43 -8.76
C VAL A 230 -14.66 12.38 -7.66
N LEU A 231 -15.32 11.21 -7.76
CA LEU A 231 -15.21 10.12 -6.79
C LEU A 231 -13.94 9.28 -6.97
N LEU A 232 -13.27 9.38 -8.13
CA LEU A 232 -12.06 8.61 -8.40
C LEU A 232 -10.87 9.14 -7.61
N ASN A 233 -10.33 8.34 -6.69
CA ASN A 233 -9.04 8.64 -6.08
C ASN A 233 -7.90 8.36 -7.08
N ARG A 234 -7.51 9.39 -7.84
CA ARG A 234 -6.46 9.29 -8.85
C ARG A 234 -5.10 8.90 -8.29
N ALA A 235 -4.85 9.20 -7.02
CA ALA A 235 -3.58 8.85 -6.37
C ALA A 235 -3.39 7.34 -6.20
N THR A 236 -4.48 6.61 -5.91
CA THR A 236 -4.44 5.18 -5.61
C THR A 236 -5.12 4.30 -6.64
N GLN A 237 -6.14 4.82 -7.35
CA GLN A 237 -6.97 4.05 -8.28
C GLN A 237 -6.76 4.44 -9.74
N GLY A 238 -6.24 5.64 -10.02
CA GLY A 238 -5.90 6.07 -11.38
C GLY A 238 -4.78 5.22 -11.96
N LEU A 239 -5.03 4.62 -13.13
CA LEU A 239 -4.06 3.81 -13.88
C LEU A 239 -3.60 4.57 -15.11
N TYR A 240 -2.31 4.88 -15.18
CA TYR A 240 -1.73 5.69 -16.23
C TYR A 240 -0.47 5.04 -16.81
N PRO A 241 -0.14 5.27 -18.09
CA PRO A 241 1.18 4.95 -18.60
C PRO A 241 2.24 5.70 -17.78
N PRO A 242 3.26 5.04 -17.23
CA PRO A 242 4.26 5.70 -16.39
C PRO A 242 5.22 6.60 -17.19
N GLY A 243 5.34 6.38 -18.49
CA GLY A 243 6.28 7.09 -19.31
C GLY A 243 7.71 7.01 -18.76
N SER A 244 8.46 8.09 -18.90
CA SER A 244 9.88 8.12 -18.52
C SER A 244 10.16 7.90 -17.02
N THR A 245 9.18 7.90 -16.12
CA THR A 245 9.41 7.49 -14.72
C THR A 245 9.75 6.01 -14.62
N PHE A 246 9.25 5.19 -15.56
CA PHE A 246 9.55 3.76 -15.63
C PHE A 246 11.02 3.45 -15.98
N LYS A 247 11.75 4.42 -16.52
CA LYS A 247 13.21 4.27 -16.80
C LYS A 247 14.01 3.96 -15.53
N ILE A 248 13.48 4.22 -14.35
CA ILE A 248 14.03 3.77 -13.07
C ILE A 248 14.13 2.24 -13.05
N ILE A 249 13.05 1.55 -13.36
CA ILE A 249 13.00 0.06 -13.39
C ILE A 249 13.84 -0.49 -14.54
N THR A 250 13.83 0.18 -15.71
CA THR A 250 14.64 -0.21 -16.86
C THR A 250 16.13 -0.06 -16.60
N ALA A 251 16.55 1.02 -15.92
CA ALA A 251 17.93 1.22 -15.50
C ALA A 251 18.39 0.13 -14.52
N LEU A 252 17.58 -0.15 -13.51
CA LEU A 252 17.86 -1.23 -12.55
C LEU A 252 17.98 -2.59 -13.23
N ALA A 253 17.08 -2.90 -14.19
CA ALA A 253 17.16 -4.13 -14.96
C ALA A 253 18.47 -4.23 -15.75
N TYR A 254 18.88 -3.12 -16.36
CA TYR A 254 20.15 -3.05 -17.10
C TYR A 254 21.36 -3.24 -16.16
N ILE A 255 21.37 -2.56 -15.00
CA ILE A 255 22.43 -2.68 -13.99
C ILE A 255 22.57 -4.15 -13.57
N ARG A 256 21.48 -4.83 -13.23
CA ARG A 256 21.48 -6.25 -12.83
C ARG A 256 21.93 -7.19 -13.95
N GLN A 257 21.56 -6.89 -15.19
CA GLN A 257 21.97 -7.72 -16.33
C GLN A 257 23.46 -7.55 -16.65
N ASN A 258 24.06 -6.38 -16.32
CA ASN A 258 25.44 -6.01 -16.64
C ASN A 258 26.21 -5.63 -15.36
N GLU A 259 26.05 -6.38 -14.27
CA GLU A 259 26.55 -6.08 -12.93
C GLU A 259 28.02 -5.64 -12.89
N ASN A 260 28.87 -6.25 -13.73
CA ASN A 260 30.31 -5.95 -13.77
C ASN A 260 30.70 -4.90 -14.83
N ASP A 261 29.76 -4.37 -15.61
CA ASP A 261 30.11 -3.53 -16.79
C ASP A 261 29.12 -2.37 -17.04
N TYR A 262 28.03 -2.22 -16.24
CA TYR A 262 27.01 -1.19 -16.49
C TYR A 262 27.58 0.25 -16.43
N TYR A 263 28.65 0.49 -15.71
CA TYR A 263 29.34 1.78 -15.64
C TYR A 263 30.10 2.14 -16.93
N ASN A 264 30.37 1.18 -17.81
CA ASN A 264 30.95 1.38 -19.14
C ASN A 264 29.89 1.60 -20.22
N TYR A 265 28.59 1.66 -19.86
CA TYR A 265 27.54 1.95 -20.82
C TYR A 265 27.80 3.22 -21.57
N SER A 266 27.67 3.16 -22.90
CA SER A 266 27.74 4.31 -23.76
C SER A 266 26.75 4.21 -24.92
N TYR A 267 26.15 5.33 -25.25
CA TYR A 267 25.20 5.45 -26.35
C TYR A 267 25.36 6.79 -27.06
N ASP A 268 25.45 6.77 -28.38
CA ASP A 268 25.46 7.98 -29.20
C ASP A 268 24.07 8.20 -29.81
N CYS A 269 23.37 9.23 -29.30
CA CYS A 269 21.98 9.51 -29.63
C CYS A 269 21.88 10.59 -30.71
N ASP A 270 21.41 10.22 -31.88
CA ASP A 270 21.11 11.11 -33.02
C ASP A 270 19.63 11.59 -33.05
N GLY A 271 18.85 11.34 -31.97
CA GLY A 271 17.45 11.76 -31.85
C GLY A 271 16.44 10.63 -32.04
N GLN A 272 16.83 9.45 -32.47
CA GLN A 272 15.98 8.28 -32.64
C GLN A 272 16.76 6.97 -32.53
N ALA A 273 16.09 5.86 -32.30
CA ALA A 273 16.68 4.53 -32.36
C ALA A 273 15.86 3.62 -33.26
N TYR A 274 16.52 2.92 -34.15
CA TYR A 274 15.95 1.82 -34.91
C TYR A 274 16.63 0.51 -34.51
N ILE A 275 15.81 -0.48 -34.15
CA ILE A 275 16.29 -1.82 -33.81
C ILE A 275 15.66 -2.82 -34.79
N PRO A 276 16.47 -3.68 -35.44
CA PRO A 276 15.95 -4.70 -36.35
C PRO A 276 14.89 -5.61 -35.66
N GLY A 277 13.73 -5.74 -36.27
CA GLY A 277 12.58 -6.47 -35.71
C GLY A 277 11.74 -5.70 -34.70
N GLY A 278 12.10 -4.47 -34.40
CA GLY A 278 11.34 -3.53 -33.59
C GLY A 278 10.79 -2.35 -34.40
N THR A 279 10.44 -1.28 -33.71
CA THR A 279 9.98 -0.01 -34.28
C THR A 279 11.01 1.09 -34.10
N THR A 280 10.89 2.18 -34.85
CA THR A 280 11.69 3.39 -34.60
C THR A 280 11.11 4.14 -33.41
N ILE A 281 11.92 4.36 -32.38
CA ILE A 281 11.56 5.15 -31.20
C ILE A 281 12.34 6.47 -31.23
N ALA A 282 11.63 7.59 -31.29
CA ALA A 282 12.23 8.91 -31.27
C ALA A 282 12.35 9.47 -29.84
N CYS A 283 13.38 10.28 -29.63
CA CYS A 283 13.44 11.17 -28.48
C CYS A 283 12.40 12.28 -28.63
N PHE A 284 12.07 12.92 -27.51
CA PHE A 284 11.14 14.05 -27.51
C PHE A 284 11.64 15.16 -28.43
N ASP A 285 10.78 15.69 -29.29
CA ASP A 285 11.12 16.67 -30.35
C ASP A 285 12.32 16.24 -31.23
N HIS A 286 12.53 14.93 -31.42
CA HIS A 286 13.66 14.39 -32.15
C HIS A 286 15.05 14.92 -31.69
N THR A 287 15.13 15.30 -30.40
CA THR A 287 16.35 15.88 -29.83
C THR A 287 17.50 14.86 -29.85
N ALA A 288 18.56 15.20 -30.53
CA ALA A 288 19.83 14.44 -30.51
C ALA A 288 20.62 14.80 -29.23
N HIS A 289 20.89 13.81 -28.37
CA HIS A 289 21.59 14.03 -27.09
C HIS A 289 23.11 13.80 -27.22
N GLY A 290 23.60 13.28 -28.39
CA GLY A 290 24.99 12.90 -28.61
C GLY A 290 25.46 11.78 -27.69
N TYR A 291 26.74 11.76 -27.42
CA TYR A 291 27.37 10.74 -26.58
C TYR A 291 26.98 10.86 -25.11
N GLN A 292 26.52 9.75 -24.53
CA GLN A 292 26.01 9.65 -23.16
C GLN A 292 26.45 8.34 -22.50
N ASP A 293 26.82 8.42 -21.23
CA ASP A 293 26.80 7.28 -20.31
C ASP A 293 25.37 7.00 -19.79
N LEU A 294 25.19 6.00 -18.95
CA LEU A 294 23.88 5.61 -18.43
C LEU A 294 23.23 6.72 -17.59
N ARG A 295 24.00 7.42 -16.75
CA ARG A 295 23.51 8.51 -15.90
C ARG A 295 23.04 9.70 -16.74
N LYS A 296 23.82 10.08 -17.75
CA LYS A 296 23.47 11.17 -18.67
C LYS A 296 22.26 10.82 -19.52
N ALA A 297 22.17 9.59 -20.04
CA ALA A 297 20.99 9.10 -20.75
C ALA A 297 19.73 9.09 -19.88
N PHE A 298 19.86 8.75 -18.60
CA PHE A 298 18.78 8.82 -17.61
C PHE A 298 18.38 10.26 -17.32
N ALA A 299 19.36 11.17 -17.10
CA ALA A 299 19.14 12.59 -16.82
C ALA A 299 18.46 13.32 -17.96
N ASN A 300 18.87 13.06 -19.21
CA ASN A 300 18.26 13.59 -20.42
C ASN A 300 16.94 12.90 -20.77
N SER A 301 16.57 11.84 -20.04
CA SER A 301 15.38 11.03 -20.36
C SER A 301 15.39 10.49 -21.80
N CYS A 302 16.57 10.09 -22.32
CA CYS A 302 16.78 9.66 -23.70
C CYS A 302 15.94 8.43 -24.07
N ASN A 303 14.93 8.57 -24.93
CA ASN A 303 14.09 7.46 -25.37
C ASN A 303 14.88 6.47 -26.22
N SER A 304 15.75 6.97 -27.10
CA SER A 304 16.58 6.12 -27.97
C SER A 304 17.45 5.17 -27.17
N ALA A 305 18.16 5.67 -26.15
CA ALA A 305 18.98 4.86 -25.26
C ALA A 305 18.15 3.82 -24.49
N PHE A 306 17.05 4.24 -23.85
CA PHE A 306 16.26 3.37 -23.00
C PHE A 306 15.38 2.37 -23.77
N SER A 307 14.93 2.68 -24.99
CA SER A 307 14.30 1.69 -25.85
C SER A 307 15.30 0.63 -26.32
N THR A 308 16.56 1.02 -26.61
CA THR A 308 17.63 0.08 -26.93
C THR A 308 17.97 -0.82 -25.76
N ILE A 309 18.06 -0.26 -24.53
CA ILE A 309 18.22 -1.05 -23.31
C ILE A 309 17.05 -2.03 -23.19
N GLY A 310 15.81 -1.54 -23.27
CA GLY A 310 14.60 -2.37 -23.12
C GLY A 310 14.58 -3.55 -24.09
N ALA A 311 14.91 -3.33 -25.37
CA ALA A 311 15.00 -4.39 -26.37
C ALA A 311 16.07 -5.45 -26.06
N GLY A 312 17.15 -5.06 -25.37
CA GLY A 312 18.27 -5.95 -24.99
C GLY A 312 18.09 -6.66 -23.65
N LEU A 313 17.03 -6.36 -22.89
CA LEU A 313 16.80 -7.01 -21.59
C LEU A 313 16.38 -8.47 -21.73
N ASN A 314 16.92 -9.31 -20.84
CA ASN A 314 16.44 -10.67 -20.69
C ASN A 314 15.01 -10.65 -20.11
N LYS A 315 14.04 -11.18 -20.85
CA LYS A 315 12.63 -11.12 -20.49
C LYS A 315 12.33 -11.81 -19.15
N THR A 316 12.95 -12.97 -18.88
CA THR A 316 12.74 -13.71 -17.62
C THR A 316 13.21 -12.87 -16.43
N SER A 317 14.41 -12.31 -16.51
CA SER A 317 14.98 -11.48 -15.43
C SER A 317 14.17 -10.21 -15.24
N PHE A 318 13.69 -9.61 -16.32
CA PHE A 318 12.85 -8.40 -16.27
C PHE A 318 11.49 -8.67 -15.66
N ILE A 319 10.82 -9.78 -16.00
CA ILE A 319 9.57 -10.23 -15.39
C ILE A 319 9.75 -10.51 -13.89
N ASN A 320 10.84 -11.15 -13.49
CA ASN A 320 11.14 -11.40 -12.08
C ASN A 320 11.36 -10.09 -11.31
N LEU A 321 12.05 -9.11 -11.91
CA LEU A 321 12.23 -7.80 -11.31
C LEU A 321 10.88 -7.12 -11.02
N TRP A 322 9.92 -7.15 -11.95
CA TRP A 322 8.61 -6.54 -11.72
C TRP A 322 7.85 -7.19 -10.56
N SER A 323 7.96 -8.52 -10.45
CA SER A 323 7.34 -9.25 -9.35
C SER A 323 7.90 -8.80 -8.00
N THR A 324 9.20 -8.47 -7.94
CA THR A 324 9.83 -7.90 -6.74
C THR A 324 9.24 -6.54 -6.39
N PHE A 325 8.88 -5.73 -7.40
CA PHE A 325 8.21 -4.45 -7.21
C PHE A 325 6.68 -4.55 -7.14
N LEU A 326 6.10 -5.74 -7.02
CA LEU A 326 4.65 -5.99 -6.87
C LEU A 326 3.78 -5.61 -8.08
N PHE A 327 4.34 -5.45 -9.29
CA PHE A 327 3.50 -5.35 -10.48
C PHE A 327 2.67 -6.62 -10.64
N ASN A 328 1.42 -6.48 -11.11
CA ASN A 328 0.44 -7.55 -11.24
C ASN A 328 0.07 -8.26 -9.91
N SER A 329 0.52 -7.73 -8.77
CA SER A 329 0.30 -8.28 -7.43
C SER A 329 -0.50 -7.33 -6.55
N ASN A 330 -0.97 -7.81 -5.40
CA ASN A 330 -1.61 -6.93 -4.42
C ASN A 330 -0.55 -6.13 -3.66
N LEU A 331 -0.82 -4.82 -3.49
CA LEU A 331 -0.06 -3.99 -2.56
C LEU A 331 -0.56 -4.26 -1.14
N PRO A 332 0.31 -4.30 -0.13
CA PRO A 332 -0.07 -4.55 1.27
C PRO A 332 -0.59 -3.28 1.97
N VAL A 333 -1.54 -2.59 1.35
CA VAL A 333 -2.13 -1.35 1.87
C VAL A 333 -3.51 -1.58 2.45
N GLY A 334 -3.91 -0.79 3.45
CA GLY A 334 -5.20 -0.90 4.15
C GLY A 334 -6.31 0.01 3.58
N PHE A 335 -6.18 0.47 2.34
CA PHE A 335 -7.13 1.34 1.65
C PHE A 335 -7.30 0.91 0.19
N GLU A 336 -8.32 1.44 -0.48
CA GLU A 336 -8.64 1.08 -1.86
C GLU A 336 -7.57 1.57 -2.86
N TYR A 337 -7.22 0.71 -3.81
CA TYR A 337 -6.27 1.01 -4.88
C TYR A 337 -6.51 0.12 -6.11
N SER A 338 -5.96 0.53 -7.25
CA SER A 338 -5.88 -0.29 -8.46
C SER A 338 -4.50 -0.93 -8.60
N LYS A 339 -4.44 -2.15 -9.13
CA LYS A 339 -3.17 -2.84 -9.37
C LYS A 339 -2.47 -2.26 -10.58
N SER A 340 -1.21 -1.87 -10.41
CA SER A 340 -0.33 -1.56 -11.54
C SER A 340 -0.05 -2.81 -12.36
N ALA A 341 -0.10 -2.69 -13.67
CA ALA A 341 -0.04 -3.80 -14.59
C ALA A 341 1.14 -3.69 -15.55
N MET A 342 1.80 -4.83 -15.77
CA MET A 342 2.84 -5.04 -16.77
C MET A 342 2.41 -6.18 -17.70
N ALA A 343 2.56 -6.00 -19.00
CA ALA A 343 2.04 -6.91 -20.00
C ALA A 343 3.11 -7.70 -20.77
N VAL A 344 4.40 -7.52 -20.48
CA VAL A 344 5.47 -8.29 -21.16
C VAL A 344 5.44 -9.75 -20.72
N THR A 345 5.61 -10.64 -21.69
CA THR A 345 5.70 -12.08 -21.53
C THR A 345 6.95 -12.61 -22.22
N GLN A 346 7.21 -13.91 -22.15
CA GLN A 346 8.33 -14.53 -22.90
C GLN A 346 8.17 -14.37 -24.41
N ASP A 347 6.93 -14.27 -24.91
CA ASP A 347 6.59 -14.14 -26.33
C ASP A 347 6.53 -12.68 -26.80
N SER A 348 6.75 -11.70 -25.92
CA SER A 348 6.73 -10.28 -26.29
C SER A 348 7.72 -9.97 -27.38
N SER A 349 7.31 -9.17 -28.36
CA SER A 349 8.12 -8.69 -29.47
C SER A 349 9.21 -7.72 -29.02
N ILE A 350 10.16 -7.44 -29.90
CA ILE A 350 11.18 -6.42 -29.67
C ILE A 350 10.53 -5.04 -29.51
N SER A 351 9.48 -4.72 -30.30
CA SER A 351 8.74 -3.46 -30.18
C SER A 351 8.11 -3.30 -28.81
N GLU A 352 7.43 -4.33 -28.30
CA GLU A 352 6.85 -4.30 -26.96
C GLU A 352 7.90 -4.11 -25.86
N MET A 353 9.08 -4.70 -26.02
CA MET A 353 10.20 -4.51 -25.10
C MET A 353 10.79 -3.08 -25.19
N GLN A 354 10.85 -2.49 -26.40
CA GLN A 354 11.27 -1.11 -26.60
C GLN A 354 10.32 -0.13 -25.91
N GLU A 355 9.00 -0.27 -26.15
CA GLU A 355 7.97 0.56 -25.56
C GLU A 355 7.95 0.45 -24.05
N THR A 356 8.00 -0.77 -23.52
CA THR A 356 8.07 -1.02 -22.07
C THR A 356 9.32 -0.40 -21.47
N GLY A 357 10.47 -0.46 -22.15
CA GLY A 357 11.73 0.12 -21.67
C GLY A 357 11.66 1.64 -21.43
N ILE A 358 10.73 2.33 -22.07
CA ILE A 358 10.47 3.76 -21.89
C ILE A 358 9.16 4.04 -21.13
N GLY A 359 8.49 3.00 -20.60
CA GLY A 359 7.26 3.12 -19.83
C GLY A 359 6.02 3.42 -20.66
N GLN A 360 6.00 2.96 -21.91
CA GLN A 360 4.89 3.08 -22.84
C GLN A 360 4.26 1.69 -23.12
N GLY A 361 3.45 1.59 -24.15
CA GLY A 361 2.73 0.38 -24.51
C GLY A 361 1.62 0.05 -23.52
N ARG A 362 1.56 -1.20 -23.06
CA ARG A 362 0.50 -1.69 -22.16
C ARG A 362 0.86 -1.63 -20.66
N THR A 363 1.93 -0.92 -20.31
CA THR A 363 2.31 -0.72 -18.90
C THR A 363 1.44 0.35 -18.27
N MET A 364 0.78 0.02 -17.15
CA MET A 364 -0.09 0.93 -16.41
C MET A 364 0.31 0.96 -14.94
N MET A 365 0.39 2.15 -14.35
CA MET A 365 0.85 2.32 -12.98
C MET A 365 0.04 3.39 -12.24
N THR A 366 -0.23 3.17 -10.95
CA THR A 366 -0.83 4.18 -10.09
C THR A 366 0.24 5.14 -9.54
N PRO A 367 -0.10 6.40 -9.22
CA PRO A 367 0.82 7.32 -8.54
C PRO A 367 1.34 6.77 -7.21
N LEU A 368 0.50 6.09 -6.43
CA LEU A 368 0.91 5.38 -5.21
C LEU A 368 2.06 4.42 -5.49
N HIS A 369 1.95 3.57 -6.51
CA HIS A 369 2.97 2.57 -6.80
C HIS A 369 4.27 3.22 -7.30
N ASN A 370 4.16 4.27 -8.13
CA ASN A 370 5.31 5.04 -8.59
C ASN A 370 6.05 5.72 -7.42
N MET A 371 5.29 6.29 -6.45
CA MET A 371 5.84 6.84 -5.22
C MET A 371 6.55 5.77 -4.38
N MET A 372 5.97 4.57 -4.22
CA MET A 372 6.59 3.47 -3.48
C MET A 372 7.94 3.05 -4.09
N ILE A 373 8.05 3.05 -5.42
CA ILE A 373 9.30 2.75 -6.12
C ILE A 373 10.35 3.83 -5.80
N ALA A 374 10.01 5.12 -5.92
CA ALA A 374 10.91 6.20 -5.59
C ALA A 374 11.31 6.20 -4.09
N ALA A 375 10.35 5.94 -3.20
CA ALA A 375 10.60 5.83 -1.77
C ALA A 375 11.51 4.64 -1.42
N SER A 376 11.44 3.52 -2.15
CA SER A 376 12.36 2.40 -1.92
C SER A 376 13.81 2.74 -2.28
N ILE A 377 14.03 3.56 -3.31
CA ILE A 377 15.36 4.10 -3.62
C ILE A 377 15.85 4.99 -2.50
N ALA A 378 14.99 5.92 -2.05
CA ALA A 378 15.25 6.84 -0.94
C ALA A 378 15.53 6.14 0.41
N ASN A 379 15.16 4.86 0.54
CA ASN A 379 15.30 4.05 1.75
C ASN A 379 16.24 2.84 1.53
N ASP A 380 17.36 3.08 0.84
CA ASP A 380 18.44 2.11 0.62
C ASP A 380 17.96 0.76 0.04
N GLY A 381 16.96 0.81 -0.82
CA GLY A 381 16.39 -0.37 -1.49
C GLY A 381 15.32 -1.11 -0.71
N VAL A 382 14.91 -0.62 0.45
CA VAL A 382 13.84 -1.21 1.27
C VAL A 382 12.51 -0.54 0.99
N MET A 383 11.56 -1.29 0.44
CA MET A 383 10.20 -0.83 0.21
C MET A 383 9.39 -0.95 1.50
N MET A 384 8.84 0.16 1.97
CA MET A 384 7.97 0.20 3.16
C MET A 384 6.50 0.03 2.75
N THR A 385 5.70 -0.51 3.67
CA THR A 385 4.24 -0.60 3.54
C THR A 385 3.62 0.78 3.79
N PRO A 386 2.94 1.38 2.78
CA PRO A 386 2.26 2.67 2.98
C PRO A 386 1.08 2.55 3.95
N TYR A 387 0.92 3.55 4.82
CA TYR A 387 -0.23 3.64 5.72
C TYR A 387 -0.63 5.09 5.99
N ILE A 388 -1.94 5.28 6.28
CA ILE A 388 -2.54 6.60 6.57
C ILE A 388 -2.95 6.70 8.04
N VAL A 389 -3.33 5.59 8.69
CA VAL A 389 -3.76 5.59 10.09
C VAL A 389 -2.54 5.38 10.99
N ASP A 390 -2.25 6.37 11.82
CA ASP A 390 -1.17 6.32 12.81
C ASP A 390 -1.60 5.60 14.08
N SER A 391 -2.76 5.97 14.62
CA SER A 391 -3.23 5.43 15.89
C SER A 391 -4.74 5.57 16.07
N VAL A 392 -5.25 4.80 17.02
CA VAL A 392 -6.63 4.88 17.51
C VAL A 392 -6.58 5.10 19.02
N SER A 393 -7.31 6.08 19.52
CA SER A 393 -7.49 6.35 20.95
C SER A 393 -8.97 6.30 21.33
N ASP A 394 -9.25 5.96 22.57
CA ASP A 394 -10.61 6.07 23.09
C ASP A 394 -11.01 7.54 23.36
N SER A 395 -12.26 7.75 23.79
CA SER A 395 -12.81 9.08 24.10
C SER A 395 -12.09 9.80 25.24
N GLU A 396 -11.30 9.07 26.05
CA GLU A 396 -10.48 9.64 27.15
C GLU A 396 -9.01 9.88 26.71
N GLY A 397 -8.66 9.61 25.44
CA GLY A 397 -7.32 9.77 24.89
C GLY A 397 -6.37 8.61 25.17
N ARG A 398 -6.87 7.49 25.74
CA ARG A 398 -6.01 6.31 25.95
C ARG A 398 -5.80 5.58 24.65
N MET A 399 -4.55 5.21 24.38
CA MET A 399 -4.16 4.49 23.17
C MET A 399 -4.80 3.09 23.12
N VAL A 400 -5.55 2.82 22.06
CA VAL A 400 -6.16 1.51 21.77
C VAL A 400 -5.31 0.74 20.76
N VAL A 401 -4.90 1.42 19.69
CA VAL A 401 -4.04 0.85 18.64
C VAL A 401 -3.00 1.89 18.25
N LYS A 402 -1.77 1.45 18.04
CA LYS A 402 -0.70 2.24 17.43
C LYS A 402 -0.13 1.47 16.27
N ASN A 403 -0.17 2.05 15.08
CA ASN A 403 0.45 1.44 13.92
C ASN A 403 1.99 1.45 14.06
N LYS A 404 2.63 0.48 13.43
CA LYS A 404 4.10 0.38 13.42
C LYS A 404 4.56 0.27 11.97
N PRO A 405 5.61 1.00 11.60
CA PRO A 405 6.23 0.84 10.29
C PRO A 405 6.55 -0.63 10.01
N SER A 406 6.24 -1.07 8.80
CA SER A 406 6.55 -2.43 8.34
C SER A 406 7.11 -2.38 6.92
N ALA A 407 8.13 -3.20 6.66
CA ALA A 407 8.68 -3.31 5.32
C ALA A 407 7.92 -4.35 4.49
N VAL A 408 7.68 -4.04 3.22
CA VAL A 408 7.30 -5.03 2.21
C VAL A 408 8.46 -5.99 1.98
N GLY A 409 9.67 -5.45 1.87
CA GLY A 409 10.91 -6.18 1.70
C GLY A 409 12.00 -5.37 1.01
N THR A 410 13.17 -5.96 0.85
CA THR A 410 14.26 -5.38 0.07
C THR A 410 14.02 -5.66 -1.41
N VAL A 411 13.87 -4.60 -2.21
CA VAL A 411 13.58 -4.69 -3.66
C VAL A 411 14.82 -4.44 -4.53
N MET A 412 15.85 -3.80 -3.95
CA MET A 412 17.15 -3.59 -4.56
C MET A 412 18.25 -3.51 -3.49
N SER A 413 19.52 -3.66 -3.86
CA SER A 413 20.63 -3.47 -2.92
C SER A 413 20.85 -1.98 -2.62
N ALA A 414 21.57 -1.68 -1.53
CA ALA A 414 21.91 -0.29 -1.20
C ALA A 414 22.77 0.36 -2.29
N GLU A 415 23.70 -0.39 -2.89
CA GLU A 415 24.54 0.10 -3.98
C GLU A 415 23.74 0.40 -5.26
N GLU A 416 22.71 -0.43 -5.57
CA GLU A 416 21.76 -0.18 -6.65
C GLU A 416 20.95 1.09 -6.38
N ALA A 417 20.47 1.26 -5.13
CA ALA A 417 19.72 2.43 -4.71
C ALA A 417 20.57 3.70 -4.74
N GLU A 418 21.83 3.66 -4.30
CA GLU A 418 22.79 4.76 -4.37
C GLU A 418 23.03 5.20 -5.82
N TYR A 419 23.31 4.24 -6.73
CA TYR A 419 23.52 4.56 -8.13
C TYR A 419 22.27 5.20 -8.78
N LEU A 420 21.08 4.68 -8.49
CA LEU A 420 19.83 5.26 -8.98
C LEU A 420 19.58 6.65 -8.38
N THR A 421 19.91 6.86 -7.10
CA THR A 421 19.86 8.18 -6.45
C THR A 421 20.73 9.19 -7.18
N GLU A 422 21.97 8.82 -7.57
CA GLU A 422 22.84 9.68 -8.35
C GLU A 422 22.27 9.97 -9.76
N CYS A 423 21.68 8.97 -10.42
CA CYS A 423 20.97 9.18 -11.69
C CYS A 423 19.81 10.17 -11.52
N MET A 424 18.97 9.99 -10.47
CA MET A 424 17.85 10.87 -10.17
C MET A 424 18.30 12.27 -9.74
N ARG A 425 19.43 12.38 -9.02
CA ARG A 425 20.06 13.66 -8.70
C ARG A 425 20.50 14.39 -9.96
N GLN A 426 21.11 13.69 -10.92
CA GLN A 426 21.54 14.29 -12.18
C GLN A 426 20.36 14.82 -13.01
N VAL A 427 19.18 14.20 -12.95
CA VAL A 427 17.95 14.75 -13.56
C VAL A 427 17.69 16.17 -13.08
N VAL A 428 17.86 16.44 -11.77
CA VAL A 428 17.62 17.75 -11.16
C VAL A 428 18.79 18.71 -11.41
N THR A 429 20.04 18.24 -11.41
CA THR A 429 21.20 19.15 -11.50
C THR A 429 21.51 19.61 -12.93
N SER A 430 21.24 18.74 -13.93
CA SER A 430 21.59 19.02 -15.33
C SER A 430 20.64 18.41 -16.37
N GLY A 431 19.57 17.73 -15.93
CA GLY A 431 18.61 17.05 -16.79
C GLY A 431 17.24 17.74 -16.85
N THR A 432 16.23 16.93 -17.12
CA THR A 432 14.83 17.36 -17.35
C THR A 432 14.14 17.95 -16.11
N GLY A 433 14.66 17.69 -14.90
CA GLY A 433 14.18 18.23 -13.62
C GLY A 433 14.86 19.54 -13.16
N TYR A 434 15.57 20.22 -14.06
CA TYR A 434 16.40 21.39 -13.75
C TYR A 434 15.65 22.53 -13.01
N ALA A 435 14.33 22.65 -13.17
CA ALA A 435 13.52 23.63 -12.45
C ALA A 435 13.61 23.51 -10.91
N MET A 436 14.04 22.36 -10.39
CA MET A 436 14.23 22.10 -8.95
C MET A 436 15.67 22.34 -8.48
N LYS A 437 16.63 22.68 -9.39
CA LYS A 437 18.06 22.77 -9.05
C LYS A 437 18.41 23.80 -7.98
N ASN A 438 17.71 24.92 -7.98
CA ASN A 438 17.99 26.05 -7.07
C ASN A 438 17.14 26.01 -5.79
N SER A 439 16.57 24.85 -5.46
CA SER A 439 15.83 24.65 -4.21
C SER A 439 16.79 24.67 -3.01
N SER A 440 16.32 25.11 -1.87
CA SER A 440 17.09 25.16 -0.62
C SER A 440 17.39 23.76 -0.07
N TYR A 441 16.76 22.72 -0.62
CA TYR A 441 17.00 21.32 -0.39
C TYR A 441 17.52 20.66 -1.70
N GLU A 442 18.27 19.61 -1.58
CA GLU A 442 18.82 18.91 -2.73
C GLU A 442 17.94 17.71 -3.11
N ALA A 443 17.00 17.92 -4.05
CA ALA A 443 16.11 16.86 -4.51
C ALA A 443 16.76 15.92 -5.51
N ALA A 444 16.30 14.67 -5.54
CA ALA A 444 16.52 13.70 -6.60
C ALA A 444 15.17 13.25 -7.16
N GLY A 445 15.04 13.05 -8.47
CA GLY A 445 13.75 12.66 -9.05
C GLY A 445 13.82 12.32 -10.53
N LYS A 446 12.68 11.94 -11.07
CA LYS A 446 12.50 11.64 -12.50
C LYS A 446 11.23 12.30 -13.00
N THR A 447 11.34 13.10 -14.04
CA THR A 447 10.20 13.63 -14.82
C THR A 447 9.72 12.57 -15.80
N GLY A 448 8.45 12.64 -16.16
CA GLY A 448 7.86 11.81 -17.19
C GLY A 448 6.85 12.60 -18.03
N SER A 449 6.88 12.32 -19.32
CA SER A 449 5.79 12.65 -20.24
C SER A 449 5.30 11.32 -20.81
N ALA A 450 4.04 10.99 -20.56
CA ALA A 450 3.46 9.71 -20.97
C ALA A 450 2.35 9.98 -21.98
N GLN A 451 2.55 9.53 -23.21
CA GLN A 451 1.52 9.61 -24.24
C GLN A 451 0.37 8.67 -23.88
N TYR A 452 -0.87 9.14 -23.98
CA TYR A 452 -2.05 8.35 -23.63
C TYR A 452 -3.06 8.19 -24.77
N ASP A 453 -2.85 8.90 -25.88
CA ASP A 453 -3.66 8.74 -27.10
C ASP A 453 -2.80 8.96 -28.36
N ASP A 454 -3.41 8.70 -29.52
CA ASP A 454 -2.75 8.87 -30.83
C ASP A 454 -2.64 10.34 -31.28
N SER A 455 -3.20 11.29 -30.52
CA SER A 455 -3.21 12.73 -30.84
C SER A 455 -2.07 13.50 -30.18
N GLU A 456 -1.01 12.79 -29.76
CA GLU A 456 0.16 13.36 -29.06
C GLU A 456 -0.20 14.11 -27.77
N ASN A 457 -1.27 13.67 -27.07
CA ASN A 457 -1.57 14.14 -25.74
C ASN A 457 -0.76 13.39 -24.69
N TYR A 458 -0.25 14.11 -23.72
CA TYR A 458 0.65 13.56 -22.70
C TYR A 458 0.15 13.85 -21.30
N HIS A 459 0.35 12.89 -20.39
CA HIS A 459 0.33 13.12 -18.96
C HIS A 459 1.69 13.64 -18.50
N SER A 460 1.71 14.57 -17.56
CA SER A 460 2.95 15.02 -16.93
C SER A 460 3.15 14.31 -15.60
N TRP A 461 4.33 13.70 -15.42
CA TRP A 461 4.74 13.01 -14.22
C TRP A 461 5.97 13.63 -13.56
N PHE A 462 6.00 13.53 -12.26
CA PHE A 462 7.21 13.63 -11.45
C PHE A 462 7.16 12.59 -10.33
N THR A 463 8.27 11.90 -10.09
CA THR A 463 8.48 11.07 -8.90
C THR A 463 9.88 11.31 -8.38
N GLY A 464 10.04 11.42 -7.06
CA GLY A 464 11.35 11.72 -6.47
C GLY A 464 11.28 11.90 -4.97
N PHE A 465 12.38 12.32 -4.39
CA PHE A 465 12.54 12.50 -2.95
C PHE A 465 13.52 13.63 -2.61
N ALA A 466 13.49 14.07 -1.38
CA ALA A 466 14.39 15.09 -0.85
C ALA A 466 14.61 14.92 0.67
N PRO A 467 15.80 15.35 1.20
CA PRO A 467 17.04 15.58 0.47
C PRO A 467 17.56 14.30 -0.19
N TYR A 468 18.45 14.39 -1.19
CA TYR A 468 18.94 13.19 -1.89
C TYR A 468 19.91 12.35 -1.03
N ASP A 469 20.63 12.96 -0.10
CA ASP A 469 21.63 12.34 0.77
C ASP A 469 21.07 11.84 2.12
N ASN A 470 19.90 12.35 2.52
CA ASN A 470 19.18 11.92 3.74
C ASN A 470 17.68 12.07 3.51
N PRO A 471 17.04 11.21 2.72
CA PRO A 471 15.68 11.39 2.29
C PRO A 471 14.67 11.40 3.43
N GLN A 472 13.84 12.44 3.50
CA GLN A 472 12.80 12.62 4.50
C GLN A 472 11.40 12.50 3.91
N ILE A 473 11.24 12.88 2.64
CA ILE A 473 9.97 12.83 1.93
C ILE A 473 10.16 12.36 0.49
N ALA A 474 9.33 11.41 0.06
CA ALA A 474 9.16 11.03 -1.34
C ALA A 474 7.82 11.53 -1.85
N VAL A 475 7.79 12.01 -3.09
CA VAL A 475 6.60 12.60 -3.74
C VAL A 475 6.39 11.98 -5.11
N CYS A 476 5.14 11.70 -5.45
CA CYS A 476 4.73 11.44 -6.82
C CYS A 476 3.57 12.35 -7.22
N VAL A 477 3.67 12.93 -8.40
CA VAL A 477 2.66 13.80 -8.99
C VAL A 477 2.34 13.33 -10.40
N ILE A 478 1.04 13.35 -10.73
CA ILE A 478 0.54 13.22 -12.09
C ILE A 478 -0.40 14.38 -12.42
N LEU A 479 -0.29 14.91 -13.62
CA LEU A 479 -1.26 15.83 -14.23
C LEU A 479 -1.77 15.20 -15.52
N GLU A 480 -3.09 15.00 -15.61
CA GLU A 480 -3.76 14.48 -16.80
C GLU A 480 -3.78 15.57 -17.89
N GLY A 481 -3.28 15.25 -19.09
CA GLY A 481 -3.21 16.23 -20.18
C GLY A 481 -2.30 17.44 -19.92
N GLY A 482 -1.49 17.40 -18.85
CA GLY A 482 -0.55 18.46 -18.48
C GLY A 482 0.77 18.31 -19.22
N TYR A 483 1.06 19.20 -20.17
CA TYR A 483 2.15 18.94 -21.09
C TYR A 483 3.49 19.63 -20.74
N SER A 484 3.53 20.90 -20.43
CA SER A 484 4.82 21.60 -20.19
C SER A 484 4.69 22.97 -19.53
N GLY A 485 5.80 23.51 -19.04
CA GLY A 485 5.86 24.83 -18.45
C GLY A 485 5.49 24.86 -16.97
N VAL A 486 4.87 25.95 -16.54
CA VAL A 486 4.53 26.23 -15.13
C VAL A 486 3.49 25.23 -14.58
N ALA A 487 2.74 24.56 -15.44
CA ALA A 487 1.75 23.55 -15.10
C ALA A 487 2.31 22.11 -15.19
N SER A 488 3.61 21.90 -15.00
CA SER A 488 4.19 20.56 -15.01
C SER A 488 4.21 19.93 -13.62
N ALA A 489 4.16 18.60 -13.57
CA ALA A 489 4.18 17.84 -12.33
C ALA A 489 5.38 18.15 -11.41
N GLN A 490 6.52 18.53 -11.99
CA GLN A 490 7.72 18.93 -11.20
C GLN A 490 7.50 20.21 -10.38
N TYR A 491 6.71 21.18 -10.87
CA TYR A 491 6.42 22.41 -10.11
C TYR A 491 5.47 22.14 -8.94
N VAL A 492 4.50 21.25 -9.15
CA VAL A 492 3.63 20.79 -8.07
C VAL A 492 4.46 20.07 -6.99
N ALA A 493 5.32 19.13 -7.41
CA ALA A 493 6.23 18.44 -6.49
C ALA A 493 7.17 19.40 -5.77
N LYS A 494 7.68 20.42 -6.47
CA LYS A 494 8.51 21.48 -5.85
C LYS A 494 7.76 22.19 -4.75
N THR A 495 6.50 22.58 -4.96
CA THR A 495 5.68 23.23 -3.92
C THR A 495 5.51 22.33 -2.70
N VAL A 496 5.32 21.02 -2.90
CA VAL A 496 5.24 20.07 -1.79
C VAL A 496 6.54 19.99 -1.01
N PHE A 497 7.70 19.93 -1.68
CA PHE A 497 8.99 19.97 -1.01
C PHE A 497 9.24 21.30 -0.30
N ASP A 498 8.97 22.44 -0.98
CA ASP A 498 9.13 23.76 -0.39
C ASP A 498 8.32 23.87 0.92
N THR A 499 7.04 23.45 0.91
CA THR A 499 6.19 23.47 2.11
C THR A 499 6.73 22.55 3.20
N TYR A 500 7.14 21.34 2.85
CA TYR A 500 7.65 20.36 3.84
C TYR A 500 8.91 20.85 4.55
N PHE A 501 9.80 21.56 3.85
CA PHE A 501 11.03 22.12 4.40
C PHE A 501 10.89 23.55 4.90
N GLY A 502 9.69 24.16 4.85
CA GLY A 502 9.41 25.50 5.37
C GLY A 502 9.96 26.65 4.51
N TYR A 503 9.91 26.55 3.16
CA TYR A 503 10.39 27.55 2.20
C TYR A 503 9.25 28.20 1.40
#